data_d7c372db94bb1ae693883d904122f23a
#
_entry.id   d7c372db94bb1ae693883d904122f23a
#
_cell.length_a   1.000
_cell.length_b   1.000
_cell.length_c   1.000
_cell.angle_alpha   90.00
_cell.angle_beta   90.00
_cell.angle_gamma   90.00
#
_symmetry.space_group_name_H-M   'P 1'
#
loop_
_entity.id
_entity.type
_entity.pdbx_description
1 polymer ?
#
loop_
_entity_poly.entity_id
_entity_poly.type
_entity_poly.pdbx_seq_one_letter_code
_entity_poly.pdbx_strand_id
1 'polypeptide(L)'
;MLNRNFKDFKFHHKRNKNQIIYTSRKIKSEQEVLNLIDNFLIEKNSFIFESVEKGKIRGRYTIFGRNPDKIWEFNNKNSYLISNKNKKKIIGLPEKIIEKIIEDFKFKTPNELPPICSLISGYFSYDSIRYIEKIPNKCKDDLNLPDVRLIRPKTLIIHDNLKKKIFYIINIFKDEKIFNYKSKYLEIENEINDLLIQASLKKKNSYKQTNKNVKIKSNTPKNKFLRMVNKAKKYIKIGDIFQVVLSQRFEANLSKKPLEIYKKLRVTNPSPFMYFFNFEDFQIIGASPEILVRLRDNKITVRPIAGTRPRGKNSKEDNFFAKDLLRDKKELSEHLMLLDLGRNDAGKVSKIGTIKVTESFMIEKYSHVMHIVSNVMGVYNKKFSKFKSLLAGFPAGTVSGAPKIRAMEIIDELETTRRKVYAGGIGYFSANGEFDTCIALRTAV
;
A
#
# COMPACT_ATOMS: atom_id res chain seq x y z
N MET A 1 29.86 4.94 10.59
CA MET A 1 30.09 6.41 10.55
C MET A 1 28.94 7.04 9.81
N LEU A 2 28.40 8.19 10.27
CA LEU A 2 27.34 8.90 9.58
C LEU A 2 27.86 9.53 8.28
N ASN A 3 26.98 9.68 7.29
CA ASN A 3 27.30 10.33 6.01
C ASN A 3 27.54 11.85 6.11
N ARG A 4 27.20 12.48 7.25
CA ARG A 4 27.39 13.90 7.52
C ARG A 4 27.93 14.12 8.92
N ASN A 5 28.86 15.06 9.05
CA ASN A 5 29.34 15.54 10.33
C ASN A 5 28.44 16.67 10.89
N PHE A 6 28.69 17.08 12.13
CA PHE A 6 27.90 18.13 12.81
C PHE A 6 27.93 19.49 12.07
N LYS A 7 29.08 19.89 11.50
CA LYS A 7 29.21 21.18 10.80
C LYS A 7 28.34 21.20 9.55
N ASP A 8 28.37 20.13 8.75
CA ASP A 8 27.54 19.98 7.54
C ASP A 8 26.05 19.92 7.88
N PHE A 9 25.67 19.19 8.91
CA PHE A 9 24.29 19.13 9.39
C PHE A 9 23.75 20.52 9.72
N LYS A 10 24.46 21.28 10.58
CA LYS A 10 24.08 22.63 10.97
C LYS A 10 24.00 23.59 9.78
N PHE A 11 24.99 23.54 8.88
CA PHE A 11 25.06 24.37 7.68
C PHE A 11 23.86 24.15 6.75
N HIS A 12 23.52 22.91 6.46
CA HIS A 12 22.42 22.62 5.55
C HIS A 12 21.04 22.94 6.15
N HIS A 13 20.85 22.72 7.44
CA HIS A 13 19.60 23.07 8.11
C HIS A 13 19.37 24.59 8.15
N LYS A 14 20.37 25.37 8.47
CA LYS A 14 20.29 26.85 8.44
C LYS A 14 19.94 27.42 7.06
N ARG A 15 20.25 26.69 6.00
CA ARG A 15 19.86 27.00 4.61
C ARG A 15 18.48 26.46 4.21
N ASN A 16 17.67 26.06 5.16
CA ASN A 16 16.31 25.56 4.96
C ASN A 16 16.22 24.37 3.97
N LYS A 17 17.19 23.43 4.05
CA LYS A 17 17.24 22.25 3.20
C LYS A 17 16.81 20.99 3.95
N ASN A 18 15.99 20.15 3.30
CA ASN A 18 15.76 18.79 3.76
C ASN A 18 17.08 18.01 3.76
N GLN A 19 17.27 17.16 4.79
CA GLN A 19 18.47 16.36 4.92
C GLN A 19 18.13 14.91 5.20
N ILE A 20 18.97 14.03 4.67
CA ILE A 20 18.93 12.60 4.93
C ILE A 20 20.26 12.24 5.59
N ILE A 21 20.21 11.90 6.88
CA ILE A 21 21.37 11.44 7.64
C ILE A 21 21.25 9.92 7.75
N TYR A 22 22.31 9.22 7.38
CA TYR A 22 22.25 7.78 7.34
C TYR A 22 23.60 7.11 7.62
N THR A 23 23.50 5.86 7.99
CA THR A 23 24.60 4.88 7.91
C THR A 23 24.11 3.64 7.17
N SER A 24 25.05 2.83 6.71
CA SER A 24 24.70 1.60 6.03
C SER A 24 25.78 0.53 6.20
N ARG A 25 25.37 -0.72 6.17
CA ARG A 25 26.27 -1.87 6.22
C ARG A 25 25.72 -3.05 5.43
N LYS A 26 26.55 -4.05 5.18
CA LYS A 26 26.08 -5.34 4.68
C LYS A 26 25.22 -6.02 5.76
N ILE A 27 24.14 -6.66 5.35
CA ILE A 27 23.33 -7.50 6.25
C ILE A 27 24.10 -8.78 6.58
N LYS A 28 24.05 -9.22 7.84
CA LYS A 28 24.72 -10.43 8.29
C LYS A 28 23.89 -11.68 8.03
N SER A 29 22.56 -11.58 8.20
CA SER A 29 21.62 -12.67 7.97
C SER A 29 20.20 -12.14 7.82
N GLU A 30 19.27 -12.94 7.27
CA GLU A 30 17.84 -12.62 7.23
C GLU A 30 17.23 -12.48 8.63
N GLN A 31 17.85 -13.06 9.66
CA GLN A 31 17.40 -12.90 11.04
C GLN A 31 17.37 -11.44 11.50
N GLU A 32 18.23 -10.58 10.96
CA GLU A 32 18.21 -9.13 11.29
C GLU A 32 16.91 -8.46 10.85
N VAL A 33 16.34 -8.85 9.69
CA VAL A 33 15.03 -8.35 9.25
C VAL A 33 13.92 -8.83 10.18
N LEU A 34 13.97 -10.11 10.63
CA LEU A 34 13.02 -10.63 11.59
C LEU A 34 13.12 -9.95 12.96
N ASN A 35 14.35 -9.67 13.41
CA ASN A 35 14.57 -8.91 14.64
C ASN A 35 13.98 -7.50 14.56
N LEU A 36 14.10 -6.83 13.40
CA LEU A 36 13.49 -5.52 13.17
C LEU A 36 11.97 -5.59 13.18
N ILE A 37 11.37 -6.65 12.61
CA ILE A 37 9.92 -6.86 12.72
C ILE A 37 9.50 -6.92 14.18
N ASP A 38 10.26 -7.63 15.02
CA ASP A 38 9.94 -7.82 16.43
C ASP A 38 10.23 -6.61 17.33
N ASN A 39 11.22 -5.79 16.99
CA ASN A 39 11.70 -4.70 17.84
C ASN A 39 11.23 -3.32 17.36
N PHE A 40 11.15 -3.10 16.06
CA PHE A 40 10.84 -1.79 15.47
C PHE A 40 9.32 -1.54 15.35
N LEU A 41 8.54 -2.58 14.96
CA LEU A 41 7.11 -2.43 14.66
C LEU A 41 6.19 -2.42 15.89
N ILE A 42 6.73 -2.59 17.10
CA ILE A 42 5.94 -2.48 18.34
C ILE A 42 5.56 -1.03 18.65
N GLU A 43 6.31 -0.07 18.12
CA GLU A 43 6.05 1.33 18.35
C GLU A 43 4.85 1.82 17.53
N LYS A 44 4.09 2.76 18.10
CA LYS A 44 2.96 3.41 17.43
C LYS A 44 3.43 4.21 16.22
N ASN A 45 2.57 4.32 15.23
CA ASN A 45 2.82 5.00 13.97
C ASN A 45 4.06 4.46 13.23
N SER A 46 4.26 3.13 13.34
CA SER A 46 5.26 2.39 12.59
C SER A 46 4.63 1.58 11.46
N PHE A 47 5.42 1.25 10.46
CA PHE A 47 4.99 0.38 9.37
C PHE A 47 6.13 -0.43 8.78
N ILE A 48 5.76 -1.46 8.03
CA ILE A 48 6.63 -2.19 7.12
C ILE A 48 5.94 -2.34 5.76
N PHE A 49 6.74 -2.25 4.70
CA PHE A 49 6.45 -2.80 3.38
C PHE A 49 7.52 -3.80 3.01
N GLU A 50 7.11 -4.96 2.56
CA GLU A 50 8.02 -5.96 2.01
C GLU A 50 7.36 -6.72 0.87
N SER A 51 8.18 -7.34 0.03
CA SER A 51 7.74 -8.29 -0.97
C SER A 51 8.41 -9.62 -0.67
N VAL A 52 7.64 -10.65 -0.40
CA VAL A 52 8.13 -11.95 0.10
C VAL A 52 8.11 -13.02 -0.98
N GLU A 53 7.94 -12.68 -2.25
CA GLU A 53 8.00 -13.64 -3.34
C GLU A 53 9.41 -14.25 -3.47
N LYS A 54 9.46 -15.56 -3.63
CA LYS A 54 10.69 -16.33 -3.96
C LYS A 54 11.14 -16.01 -5.38
N GLY A 55 11.52 -14.77 -5.66
CA GLY A 55 11.93 -14.44 -7.02
C GLY A 55 12.56 -13.07 -7.15
N LYS A 56 13.69 -13.06 -7.69
CA LYS A 56 14.77 -12.10 -7.83
C LYS A 56 14.45 -10.64 -8.20
N ILE A 57 13.22 -10.24 -8.60
CA ILE A 57 12.98 -8.90 -9.18
C ILE A 57 11.91 -8.10 -8.45
N ARG A 58 10.89 -8.69 -7.83
CA ARG A 58 9.79 -7.97 -7.18
C ARG A 58 10.06 -7.61 -5.73
N GLY A 59 10.84 -8.41 -5.01
CA GLY A 59 11.17 -8.29 -3.61
C GLY A 59 12.45 -7.52 -3.30
N ARG A 60 12.80 -6.44 -4.05
CA ARG A 60 14.07 -5.77 -3.85
C ARG A 60 14.20 -5.10 -2.49
N TYR A 61 13.17 -4.39 -2.05
CA TYR A 61 13.25 -3.59 -0.83
C TYR A 61 12.30 -4.09 0.25
N THR A 62 12.81 -4.14 1.50
CA THR A 62 12.02 -4.16 2.71
C THR A 62 12.18 -2.79 3.37
N ILE A 63 11.06 -2.11 3.66
CA ILE A 63 11.03 -0.74 4.13
C ILE A 63 10.33 -0.71 5.49
N PHE A 64 11.03 -0.23 6.51
CA PHE A 64 10.46 0.08 7.81
C PHE A 64 10.42 1.59 8.00
N GLY A 65 9.35 2.10 8.60
CA GLY A 65 9.24 3.49 8.97
C GLY A 65 8.56 3.69 10.31
N ARG A 66 8.98 4.72 11.06
CA ARG A 66 8.37 5.13 12.34
C ARG A 66 8.66 6.58 12.65
N ASN A 67 8.23 7.02 13.83
CA ASN A 67 8.47 8.34 14.38
C ASN A 67 8.09 9.46 13.39
N PRO A 68 6.80 9.52 12.93
CA PRO A 68 6.38 10.56 12.01
C PRO A 68 6.36 11.92 12.71
N ASP A 69 6.86 12.96 12.03
CA ASP A 69 6.71 14.33 12.48
C ASP A 69 5.36 14.95 12.08
N LYS A 70 4.74 14.40 11.03
CA LYS A 70 3.41 14.79 10.55
C LYS A 70 2.57 13.56 10.22
N ILE A 71 1.33 13.62 10.67
CA ILE A 71 0.27 12.69 10.28
C ILE A 71 -0.88 13.51 9.73
N TRP A 72 -1.40 13.14 8.58
CA TRP A 72 -2.58 13.76 7.98
C TRP A 72 -3.73 12.77 7.99
N GLU A 73 -4.87 13.23 8.47
CA GLU A 73 -6.11 12.48 8.48
C GLU A 73 -7.18 13.24 7.71
N PHE A 74 -7.89 12.49 6.87
CA PHE A 74 -9.02 12.99 6.11
C PHE A 74 -10.24 12.14 6.41
N ASN A 75 -11.32 12.79 6.76
CA ASN A 75 -12.56 12.13 7.15
C ASN A 75 -13.74 12.92 6.57
N ASN A 76 -14.42 12.39 5.57
CA ASN A 76 -15.43 13.10 4.78
C ASN A 76 -14.85 14.44 4.24
N LYS A 77 -15.44 15.58 4.66
CA LYS A 77 -15.00 16.92 4.27
C LYS A 77 -13.97 17.55 5.23
N ASN A 78 -13.56 16.84 6.28
CA ASN A 78 -12.64 17.36 7.27
C ASN A 78 -11.23 16.85 7.04
N SER A 79 -10.27 17.75 7.15
CA SER A 79 -8.84 17.45 7.02
C SER A 79 -8.11 17.90 8.28
N TYR A 80 -7.20 17.07 8.77
CA TYR A 80 -6.46 17.34 10.01
C TYR A 80 -4.97 17.06 9.80
N LEU A 81 -4.14 17.92 10.41
CA LEU A 81 -2.72 17.69 10.62
C LEU A 81 -2.48 17.38 12.09
N ILE A 82 -1.81 16.28 12.37
CA ILE A 82 -1.35 15.92 13.70
C ILE A 82 0.17 16.05 13.70
N SER A 83 0.70 16.89 14.57
CA SER A 83 2.13 17.07 14.80
C SER A 83 2.38 17.41 16.28
N ASN A 84 3.44 16.84 16.85
CA ASN A 84 3.78 17.04 18.28
C ASN A 84 2.57 16.81 19.21
N LYS A 85 1.76 15.77 18.95
CA LYS A 85 0.52 15.42 19.67
C LYS A 85 -0.63 16.44 19.54
N ASN A 86 -0.46 17.53 18.80
CA ASN A 86 -1.49 18.52 18.55
C ASN A 86 -2.22 18.20 17.24
N LYS A 87 -3.56 18.15 17.29
CA LYS A 87 -4.44 17.95 16.11
C LYS A 87 -5.01 19.29 15.66
N LYS A 88 -4.64 19.73 14.46
CA LYS A 88 -5.09 20.99 13.86
C LYS A 88 -5.93 20.72 12.62
N LYS A 89 -7.09 21.36 12.51
CA LYS A 89 -7.92 21.31 11.30
C LYS A 89 -7.25 22.10 10.18
N ILE A 90 -7.24 21.53 8.96
CA ILE A 90 -6.79 22.17 7.72
C ILE A 90 -8.03 22.58 6.94
N ILE A 91 -8.10 23.82 6.51
CA ILE A 91 -9.21 24.36 5.71
C ILE A 91 -8.94 24.10 4.22
N GLY A 92 -9.92 23.60 3.51
CA GLY A 92 -9.89 23.34 2.08
C GLY A 92 -10.47 21.99 1.70
N LEU A 93 -10.55 21.75 0.39
CA LEU A 93 -11.04 20.49 -0.17
C LEU A 93 -10.01 19.36 0.06
N PRO A 94 -10.40 18.20 0.59
CA PRO A 94 -9.47 17.11 0.91
C PRO A 94 -8.55 16.73 -0.25
N GLU A 95 -9.08 16.59 -1.46
CA GLU A 95 -8.30 16.22 -2.65
C GLU A 95 -7.22 17.26 -3.00
N LYS A 96 -7.50 18.55 -2.81
CA LYS A 96 -6.53 19.64 -3.03
C LYS A 96 -5.44 19.66 -1.97
N ILE A 97 -5.82 19.40 -0.71
CA ILE A 97 -4.86 19.32 0.40
C ILE A 97 -3.93 18.13 0.20
N ILE A 98 -4.46 16.95 -0.15
CA ILE A 98 -3.66 15.74 -0.42
C ILE A 98 -2.70 15.99 -1.60
N GLU A 99 -3.21 16.55 -2.70
CA GLU A 99 -2.42 16.90 -3.88
C GLU A 99 -1.24 17.79 -3.50
N LYS A 100 -1.50 18.84 -2.73
CA LYS A 100 -0.48 19.77 -2.24
C LYS A 100 0.55 19.08 -1.35
N ILE A 101 0.13 18.27 -0.38
CA ILE A 101 1.02 17.53 0.52
C ILE A 101 2.02 16.68 -0.28
N ILE A 102 1.54 15.95 -1.29
CA ILE A 102 2.37 15.06 -2.11
C ILE A 102 3.31 15.84 -3.03
N GLU A 103 2.85 16.94 -3.65
CA GLU A 103 3.70 17.75 -4.53
C GLU A 103 4.75 18.55 -3.75
N ASP A 104 4.41 19.12 -2.59
CA ASP A 104 5.33 19.87 -1.74
C ASP A 104 6.41 18.97 -1.10
N PHE A 105 6.17 17.67 -1.03
CA PHE A 105 7.12 16.71 -0.46
C PHE A 105 8.30 16.38 -1.38
N LYS A 106 8.35 16.91 -2.60
CA LYS A 106 9.41 16.60 -3.56
C LYS A 106 10.71 17.33 -3.26
N PHE A 107 11.81 16.57 -3.15
CA PHE A 107 13.17 17.11 -3.05
C PHE A 107 14.23 16.12 -3.57
N LYS A 108 15.43 16.63 -3.85
CA LYS A 108 16.54 15.81 -4.37
C LYS A 108 17.09 14.88 -3.28
N THR A 109 17.09 13.61 -3.56
CA THR A 109 17.68 12.57 -2.69
C THR A 109 19.11 12.21 -3.16
N PRO A 110 19.99 11.72 -2.25
CA PRO A 110 21.30 11.23 -2.63
C PRO A 110 21.23 10.04 -3.59
N ASN A 111 22.05 10.03 -4.63
CA ASN A 111 22.05 8.97 -5.65
C ASN A 111 22.49 7.60 -5.13
N GLU A 112 23.30 7.58 -4.07
CA GLU A 112 23.79 6.36 -3.41
C GLU A 112 22.73 5.65 -2.57
N LEU A 113 21.64 6.35 -2.23
CA LEU A 113 20.52 5.79 -1.47
C LEU A 113 19.46 5.18 -2.37
N PRO A 114 18.68 4.21 -1.84
CA PRO A 114 17.45 3.78 -2.51
C PRO A 114 16.51 4.96 -2.78
N PRO A 115 15.77 4.97 -3.91
CA PRO A 115 14.87 6.08 -4.26
C PRO A 115 13.78 6.35 -3.22
N ILE A 116 13.53 5.40 -2.35
CA ILE A 116 12.55 5.41 -1.27
C ILE A 116 13.11 5.86 0.09
N CYS A 117 14.30 6.46 0.12
CA CYS A 117 14.99 6.88 1.35
C CYS A 117 14.30 8.02 2.10
N SER A 118 13.30 8.64 1.50
CA SER A 118 12.37 9.57 2.15
C SER A 118 11.01 9.46 1.46
N LEU A 119 9.94 9.32 2.23
CA LEU A 119 8.61 9.05 1.70
C LEU A 119 7.49 9.54 2.64
N ILE A 120 6.29 9.72 2.07
CA ILE A 120 5.02 9.78 2.76
C ILE A 120 4.31 8.45 2.51
N SER A 121 3.80 7.83 3.55
CA SER A 121 3.17 6.50 3.48
C SER A 121 1.81 6.47 4.16
N GLY A 122 0.95 5.55 3.72
CA GLY A 122 -0.35 5.36 4.35
C GLY A 122 -1.33 4.64 3.45
N TYR A 123 -2.62 4.93 3.68
CA TYR A 123 -3.69 4.35 2.90
C TYR A 123 -4.72 5.39 2.45
N PHE A 124 -5.37 5.05 1.35
CA PHE A 124 -6.56 5.70 0.79
C PHE A 124 -7.68 4.66 0.85
N SER A 125 -8.74 4.93 1.64
CA SER A 125 -9.89 4.03 1.68
C SER A 125 -10.63 4.01 0.34
N TYR A 126 -11.38 2.93 0.06
CA TYR A 126 -12.29 2.91 -1.08
C TYR A 126 -13.20 4.14 -1.11
N ASP A 127 -13.67 4.57 0.05
CA ASP A 127 -14.59 5.69 0.19
C ASP A 127 -13.97 7.06 -0.12
N SER A 128 -12.64 7.16 -0.22
CA SER A 128 -11.95 8.39 -0.65
C SER A 128 -12.26 8.76 -2.11
N ILE A 129 -12.81 7.84 -2.92
CA ILE A 129 -13.32 8.14 -4.27
C ILE A 129 -14.38 9.24 -4.25
N ARG A 130 -15.12 9.38 -3.16
CA ARG A 130 -16.16 10.42 -2.98
C ARG A 130 -15.60 11.84 -2.91
N TYR A 131 -14.29 12.01 -2.83
CA TYR A 131 -13.64 13.31 -2.94
C TYR A 131 -13.61 13.84 -4.38
N ILE A 132 -13.72 12.94 -5.37
CA ILE A 132 -13.61 13.26 -6.79
C ILE A 132 -14.82 12.84 -7.61
N GLU A 133 -15.57 11.81 -7.19
CA GLU A 133 -16.73 11.28 -7.91
C GLU A 133 -18.00 11.44 -7.08
N LYS A 134 -19.11 11.76 -7.77
CA LYS A 134 -20.44 11.86 -7.15
C LYS A 134 -21.07 10.48 -7.04
N ILE A 135 -20.69 9.72 -6.04
CA ILE A 135 -21.27 8.40 -5.74
C ILE A 135 -22.35 8.56 -4.65
N PRO A 136 -23.50 7.85 -4.73
CA PRO A 136 -24.49 7.82 -3.64
C PRO A 136 -23.85 7.45 -2.31
N ASN A 137 -24.44 7.86 -1.19
CA ASN A 137 -23.90 7.66 0.15
C ASN A 137 -24.93 6.96 1.06
N LYS A 138 -25.35 5.75 0.66
CA LYS A 138 -26.36 4.95 1.36
C LYS A 138 -25.74 4.00 2.39
N CYS A 139 -24.51 3.58 2.17
CA CYS A 139 -23.81 2.67 3.06
C CYS A 139 -23.48 3.31 4.41
N LYS A 140 -23.78 2.59 5.51
CA LYS A 140 -23.45 3.03 6.87
C LYS A 140 -21.94 3.01 7.12
N ASP A 141 -21.40 4.07 7.70
CA ASP A 141 -20.03 4.10 8.23
C ASP A 141 -20.05 3.58 9.68
N ASP A 142 -19.69 2.32 9.89
CA ASP A 142 -19.72 1.67 11.21
C ASP A 142 -18.33 1.45 11.80
N LEU A 143 -17.26 1.65 11.02
CA LEU A 143 -15.87 1.55 11.49
C LEU A 143 -15.29 2.87 11.98
N ASN A 144 -15.84 4.00 11.55
CA ASN A 144 -15.37 5.35 11.89
C ASN A 144 -13.87 5.59 11.65
N LEU A 145 -13.28 4.85 10.69
CA LEU A 145 -11.88 5.03 10.31
C LEU A 145 -11.73 6.26 9.40
N PRO A 146 -10.58 6.95 9.43
CA PRO A 146 -10.27 7.98 8.44
C PRO A 146 -10.40 7.43 7.00
N ASP A 147 -10.87 8.27 6.07
CA ASP A 147 -10.91 7.91 4.66
C ASP A 147 -9.50 7.86 4.06
N VAL A 148 -8.62 8.74 4.54
CA VAL A 148 -7.19 8.73 4.19
C VAL A 148 -6.38 9.01 5.44
N ARG A 149 -5.34 8.22 5.69
CA ARG A 149 -4.30 8.52 6.68
C ARG A 149 -2.93 8.40 6.05
N LEU A 150 -2.18 9.51 6.10
CA LEU A 150 -0.81 9.59 5.60
C LEU A 150 0.13 9.97 6.73
N ILE A 151 1.32 9.39 6.76
CA ILE A 151 2.37 9.68 7.73
C ILE A 151 3.68 10.06 7.02
N ARG A 152 4.43 11.00 7.59
CA ARG A 152 5.77 11.39 7.14
C ARG A 152 6.79 10.89 8.16
N PRO A 153 7.36 9.68 7.97
CA PRO A 153 8.29 9.10 8.94
C PRO A 153 9.62 9.85 8.90
N LYS A 154 10.18 10.13 10.08
CA LYS A 154 11.55 10.62 10.22
C LYS A 154 12.55 9.47 10.18
N THR A 155 12.22 8.35 10.77
CA THR A 155 13.09 7.18 10.88
C THR A 155 12.69 6.12 9.85
N LEU A 156 13.63 5.74 8.99
CA LEU A 156 13.46 4.66 8.03
C LEU A 156 14.60 3.64 8.15
N ILE A 157 14.28 2.36 7.98
CA ILE A 157 15.26 1.32 7.73
C ILE A 157 14.91 0.68 6.39
N ILE A 158 15.89 0.59 5.48
CA ILE A 158 15.68 0.00 4.16
C ILE A 158 16.70 -1.13 3.96
N HIS A 159 16.18 -2.33 3.76
CA HIS A 159 16.99 -3.46 3.32
C HIS A 159 16.88 -3.61 1.81
N ASP A 160 18.00 -3.46 1.09
CA ASP A 160 18.12 -3.79 -0.34
C ASP A 160 18.50 -5.28 -0.45
N ASN A 161 17.54 -6.12 -0.74
CA ASN A 161 17.71 -7.56 -0.86
C ASN A 161 18.66 -7.95 -2.01
N LEU A 162 18.72 -7.14 -3.07
CA LEU A 162 19.59 -7.39 -4.22
C LEU A 162 21.06 -7.08 -3.88
N LYS A 163 21.30 -5.92 -3.25
CA LYS A 163 22.64 -5.48 -2.85
C LYS A 163 23.11 -6.08 -1.52
N LYS A 164 22.26 -6.81 -0.80
CA LYS A 164 22.51 -7.33 0.56
C LYS A 164 22.97 -6.24 1.53
N LYS A 165 22.37 -5.07 1.42
CA LYS A 165 22.75 -3.87 2.18
C LYS A 165 21.55 -3.33 2.95
N ILE A 166 21.79 -2.93 4.20
CA ILE A 166 20.79 -2.29 5.05
C ILE A 166 21.20 -0.85 5.33
N PHE A 167 20.25 0.06 5.22
CA PHE A 167 20.40 1.49 5.44
C PHE A 167 19.56 1.90 6.66
N TYR A 168 20.16 2.64 7.58
CA TYR A 168 19.53 3.25 8.75
C TYR A 168 19.48 4.75 8.50
N ILE A 169 18.30 5.32 8.43
CA ILE A 169 18.07 6.65 7.86
C ILE A 169 17.25 7.49 8.83
N ILE A 170 17.73 8.70 9.09
CA ILE A 170 16.98 9.76 9.79
C ILE A 170 16.76 10.92 8.82
N ASN A 171 15.50 11.23 8.55
CA ASN A 171 15.09 12.37 7.75
C ASN A 171 14.92 13.60 8.66
N ILE A 172 15.60 14.69 8.30
CA ILE A 172 15.45 16.00 8.92
C ILE A 172 14.81 16.93 7.91
N PHE A 173 13.57 17.30 8.16
CA PHE A 173 12.82 18.16 7.24
C PHE A 173 13.11 19.63 7.51
N LYS A 174 13.10 20.45 6.45
CA LYS A 174 13.38 21.88 6.49
C LYS A 174 12.47 22.69 7.42
N ASP A 175 11.27 22.17 7.65
CA ASP A 175 10.24 22.78 8.52
C ASP A 175 10.35 22.34 10.00
N GLU A 176 11.35 21.51 10.36
CA GLU A 176 11.65 21.14 11.74
C GLU A 176 12.34 22.29 12.48
N LYS A 177 11.79 22.74 13.60
CA LYS A 177 12.42 23.76 14.45
C LYS A 177 13.51 23.11 15.32
N ILE A 178 14.76 23.50 15.13
CA ILE A 178 15.90 23.04 15.91
C ILE A 178 16.45 24.19 16.74
N PHE A 179 16.26 24.13 18.05
CA PHE A 179 16.74 25.14 18.98
C PHE A 179 18.23 24.92 19.36
N ASN A 180 18.61 23.65 19.55
CA ASN A 180 19.99 23.26 19.87
C ASN A 180 20.51 22.22 18.86
N TYR A 181 21.36 22.66 17.96
CA TYR A 181 21.90 21.78 16.91
C TYR A 181 22.80 20.67 17.45
N LYS A 182 23.58 20.93 18.53
CA LYS A 182 24.49 19.93 19.12
C LYS A 182 23.69 18.80 19.77
N SER A 183 22.70 19.16 20.56
CA SER A 183 21.80 18.18 21.18
C SER A 183 21.06 17.35 20.12
N LYS A 184 20.56 18.02 19.07
CA LYS A 184 19.85 17.33 17.97
C LYS A 184 20.75 16.37 17.20
N TYR A 185 21.98 16.73 16.96
CA TYR A 185 22.94 15.84 16.27
C TYR A 185 23.27 14.60 17.12
N LEU A 186 23.48 14.77 18.44
CA LEU A 186 23.65 13.65 19.38
C LEU A 186 22.41 12.74 19.44
N GLU A 187 21.21 13.31 19.44
CA GLU A 187 19.94 12.54 19.36
C GLU A 187 19.93 11.64 18.11
N ILE A 188 20.33 12.18 16.95
CA ILE A 188 20.40 11.42 15.69
C ILE A 188 21.42 10.30 15.78
N GLU A 189 22.61 10.55 16.34
CA GLU A 189 23.64 9.51 16.52
C GLU A 189 23.15 8.40 17.44
N ASN A 190 22.52 8.74 18.56
CA ASN A 190 21.98 7.78 19.50
C ASN A 190 20.84 6.96 18.86
N GLU A 191 19.91 7.60 18.14
CA GLU A 191 18.83 6.90 17.46
C GLU A 191 19.38 5.90 16.43
N ILE A 192 20.39 6.25 15.63
CA ILE A 192 20.99 5.33 14.67
C ILE A 192 21.69 4.16 15.39
N ASN A 193 22.36 4.40 16.50
CA ASN A 193 22.98 3.34 17.30
C ASN A 193 21.93 2.38 17.88
N ASP A 194 20.81 2.91 18.38
CA ASP A 194 19.69 2.10 18.88
C ASP A 194 19.08 1.23 17.77
N LEU A 195 18.94 1.76 16.55
CA LEU A 195 18.46 0.98 15.40
C LEU A 195 19.41 -0.16 15.04
N LEU A 196 20.73 0.05 15.11
CA LEU A 196 21.74 -0.99 14.90
C LEU A 196 21.63 -2.09 15.95
N ILE A 197 21.40 -1.72 17.22
CA ILE A 197 21.18 -2.66 18.32
C ILE A 197 19.89 -3.45 18.10
N GLN A 198 18.77 -2.79 17.78
CA GLN A 198 17.48 -3.44 17.54
C GLN A 198 17.54 -4.49 16.41
N ALA A 199 18.32 -4.26 15.37
CA ALA A 199 18.54 -5.23 14.30
C ALA A 199 19.29 -6.48 14.79
N SER A 200 20.14 -6.34 15.81
CA SER A 200 20.96 -7.44 16.35
C SER A 200 20.25 -8.21 17.48
N LEU A 201 19.33 -7.57 18.19
CA LEU A 201 18.64 -8.14 19.34
C LEU A 201 17.58 -9.17 18.92
N LYS A 202 17.84 -10.44 19.21
CA LYS A 202 16.86 -11.52 19.03
C LYS A 202 15.86 -11.55 20.19
N LYS A 203 14.58 -11.32 19.90
CA LYS A 203 13.52 -11.44 20.89
C LYS A 203 13.20 -12.92 21.14
N LYS A 204 13.19 -13.37 22.40
CA LYS A 204 12.71 -14.71 22.73
C LYS A 204 11.21 -14.79 22.44
N ASN A 205 10.82 -15.64 21.49
CA ASN A 205 9.42 -15.88 21.20
C ASN A 205 8.79 -16.72 22.33
N SER A 206 7.98 -16.10 23.17
CA SER A 206 7.18 -16.79 24.19
C SER A 206 5.76 -17.05 23.67
N TYR A 207 5.62 -17.77 22.56
CA TYR A 207 4.28 -18.05 22.03
C TYR A 207 3.72 -19.34 22.62
N LYS A 208 2.78 -19.22 23.54
CA LYS A 208 1.87 -20.33 23.86
C LYS A 208 0.83 -20.41 22.73
N GLN A 209 0.80 -21.52 22.02
CA GLN A 209 -0.30 -21.84 21.10
C GLN A 209 -1.58 -22.00 21.90
N THR A 210 -2.49 -21.04 21.80
CA THR A 210 -3.84 -21.20 22.31
C THR A 210 -4.73 -21.61 21.14
N ASN A 211 -5.09 -22.88 21.06
CA ASN A 211 -6.10 -23.39 20.12
C ASN A 211 -7.50 -22.98 20.61
N LYS A 212 -7.83 -21.69 20.56
CA LYS A 212 -9.22 -21.25 20.76
C LYS A 212 -9.90 -21.17 19.42
N ASN A 213 -11.05 -21.83 19.29
CA ASN A 213 -11.92 -21.68 18.12
C ASN A 213 -12.33 -20.21 17.98
N VAL A 214 -11.91 -19.58 16.90
CA VAL A 214 -12.27 -18.19 16.60
C VAL A 214 -13.66 -18.18 15.97
N LYS A 215 -14.62 -17.54 16.63
CA LYS A 215 -15.96 -17.32 16.06
C LYS A 215 -15.86 -16.19 15.03
N ILE A 216 -16.26 -16.47 13.81
CA ILE A 216 -16.30 -15.52 12.69
C ILE A 216 -17.75 -15.09 12.50
N LYS A 217 -17.99 -13.78 12.44
CA LYS A 217 -19.29 -13.16 12.19
C LYS A 217 -19.26 -12.34 10.90
N SER A 218 -20.23 -12.54 10.01
CA SER A 218 -20.42 -11.68 8.84
C SER A 218 -21.31 -10.48 9.18
N ASN A 219 -20.99 -9.30 8.64
CA ASN A 219 -21.85 -8.11 8.71
C ASN A 219 -23.09 -8.22 7.79
N THR A 220 -23.12 -9.20 6.90
CA THR A 220 -24.19 -9.39 5.92
C THR A 220 -24.71 -10.83 6.00
N PRO A 221 -25.97 -11.06 6.44
CA PRO A 221 -26.57 -12.39 6.46
C PRO A 221 -26.59 -13.03 5.06
N LYS A 222 -26.42 -14.37 5.00
CA LYS A 222 -26.35 -15.15 3.75
C LYS A 222 -27.50 -14.81 2.79
N ASN A 223 -28.75 -14.83 3.27
CA ASN A 223 -29.93 -14.56 2.43
C ASN A 223 -29.95 -13.12 1.88
N LYS A 224 -29.39 -12.16 2.62
CA LYS A 224 -29.23 -10.80 2.13
C LYS A 224 -28.17 -10.73 1.03
N PHE A 225 -27.02 -11.37 1.22
CA PHE A 225 -25.98 -11.42 0.22
C PHE A 225 -26.45 -12.07 -1.10
N LEU A 226 -27.21 -13.17 -1.01
CA LEU A 226 -27.81 -13.80 -2.18
C LEU A 226 -28.78 -12.88 -2.93
N ARG A 227 -29.62 -12.09 -2.20
CA ARG A 227 -30.48 -11.07 -2.82
C ARG A 227 -29.67 -9.98 -3.52
N MET A 228 -28.57 -9.52 -2.93
CA MET A 228 -27.67 -8.54 -3.55
C MET A 228 -27.12 -9.09 -4.87
N VAL A 229 -26.61 -10.33 -4.89
CA VAL A 229 -26.10 -10.98 -6.09
C VAL A 229 -27.18 -11.12 -7.17
N ASN A 230 -28.39 -11.54 -6.81
CA ASN A 230 -29.50 -11.66 -7.75
C ASN A 230 -29.91 -10.31 -8.34
N LYS A 231 -29.88 -9.24 -7.55
CA LYS A 231 -30.14 -7.89 -8.05
C LYS A 231 -29.03 -7.39 -8.98
N ALA A 232 -27.77 -7.64 -8.65
CA ALA A 232 -26.63 -7.34 -9.52
C ALA A 232 -26.73 -8.06 -10.87
N LYS A 233 -27.13 -9.34 -10.88
CA LYS A 233 -27.39 -10.09 -12.12
C LYS A 233 -28.50 -9.47 -12.99
N LYS A 234 -29.52 -8.81 -12.38
CA LYS A 234 -30.51 -8.07 -13.15
C LYS A 234 -29.91 -6.88 -13.87
N TYR A 235 -29.02 -6.11 -13.20
CA TYR A 235 -28.30 -5.00 -13.83
C TYR A 235 -27.45 -5.46 -15.02
N ILE A 236 -26.80 -6.62 -14.92
CA ILE A 236 -26.07 -7.21 -16.05
C ILE A 236 -27.01 -7.56 -17.20
N LYS A 237 -28.16 -8.20 -16.90
CA LYS A 237 -29.14 -8.62 -17.94
C LYS A 237 -29.76 -7.46 -18.71
N ILE A 238 -29.97 -6.31 -18.07
CA ILE A 238 -30.52 -5.13 -18.74
C ILE A 238 -29.44 -4.26 -19.41
N GLY A 239 -28.16 -4.67 -19.33
CA GLY A 239 -27.05 -3.97 -20.00
C GLY A 239 -26.49 -2.76 -19.23
N ASP A 240 -26.84 -2.59 -17.96
CA ASP A 240 -26.36 -1.47 -17.12
C ASP A 240 -24.87 -1.56 -16.81
N ILE A 241 -24.37 -2.79 -16.63
CA ILE A 241 -22.98 -3.13 -16.31
C ILE A 241 -22.56 -4.44 -16.97
N PHE A 242 -21.27 -4.62 -17.17
CA PHE A 242 -20.68 -5.91 -17.55
C PHE A 242 -20.31 -6.73 -16.31
N GLN A 243 -19.81 -6.05 -15.27
CA GLN A 243 -19.35 -6.68 -14.04
C GLN A 243 -19.55 -5.76 -12.83
N VAL A 244 -19.89 -6.36 -11.68
CA VAL A 244 -19.81 -5.71 -10.38
C VAL A 244 -19.29 -6.70 -9.34
N VAL A 245 -18.37 -6.23 -8.47
CA VAL A 245 -17.78 -7.02 -7.38
C VAL A 245 -18.43 -6.60 -6.07
N LEU A 246 -19.37 -7.41 -5.59
CA LEU A 246 -20.02 -7.22 -4.28
C LEU A 246 -19.16 -7.82 -3.17
N SER A 247 -19.20 -7.19 -2.00
CA SER A 247 -18.42 -7.62 -0.84
C SER A 247 -19.23 -7.77 0.44
N GLN A 248 -18.63 -8.42 1.41
CA GLN A 248 -19.07 -8.47 2.80
C GLN A 248 -17.84 -8.46 3.71
N ARG A 249 -18.02 -8.04 4.97
CA ARG A 249 -16.98 -8.02 5.97
C ARG A 249 -17.18 -9.15 6.99
N PHE A 250 -16.09 -9.83 7.31
CA PHE A 250 -16.06 -10.79 8.40
C PHE A 250 -15.33 -10.18 9.59
N GLU A 251 -15.83 -10.44 10.78
CA GLU A 251 -15.29 -9.98 12.06
C GLU A 251 -14.94 -11.17 12.94
N ALA A 252 -13.87 -11.06 13.66
CA ALA A 252 -13.41 -12.08 14.59
C ALA A 252 -12.69 -11.47 15.80
N ASN A 253 -13.00 -11.99 17.00
CA ASN A 253 -12.24 -11.61 18.19
C ASN A 253 -10.91 -12.36 18.22
N LEU A 254 -9.82 -11.62 18.20
CA LEU A 254 -8.49 -12.18 18.19
C LEU A 254 -7.86 -12.11 19.57
N SER A 255 -7.27 -13.25 20.02
CA SER A 255 -6.50 -13.32 21.26
C SER A 255 -5.03 -12.98 21.07
N LYS A 256 -4.57 -12.85 19.82
CA LYS A 256 -3.17 -12.59 19.44
C LYS A 256 -2.94 -11.14 19.08
N LYS A 257 -1.71 -10.66 19.34
CA LYS A 257 -1.31 -9.30 18.92
C LYS A 257 -1.29 -9.19 17.39
N PRO A 258 -1.70 -8.04 16.82
CA PRO A 258 -1.72 -7.82 15.37
C PRO A 258 -0.41 -8.15 14.65
N LEU A 259 0.73 -7.82 15.26
CA LEU A 259 2.05 -8.13 14.70
C LEU A 259 2.30 -9.64 14.54
N GLU A 260 1.74 -10.47 15.42
CA GLU A 260 1.86 -11.93 15.31
C GLU A 260 1.03 -12.47 14.14
N ILE A 261 -0.12 -11.86 13.89
CA ILE A 261 -0.94 -12.18 12.72
C ILE A 261 -0.17 -11.84 11.44
N TYR A 262 0.46 -10.67 11.40
CA TYR A 262 1.33 -10.29 10.28
C TYR A 262 2.45 -11.31 10.05
N LYS A 263 3.18 -11.70 11.10
CA LYS A 263 4.25 -12.69 11.02
C LYS A 263 3.75 -14.04 10.50
N LYS A 264 2.56 -14.46 10.92
CA LYS A 264 1.94 -15.69 10.43
C LYS A 264 1.56 -15.57 8.95
N LEU A 265 0.90 -14.46 8.58
CA LEU A 265 0.50 -14.18 7.20
C LEU A 265 1.70 -14.15 6.25
N ARG A 266 2.82 -13.57 6.69
CA ARG A 266 4.09 -13.54 5.95
C ARG A 266 4.60 -14.91 5.54
N VAL A 267 4.38 -15.91 6.38
CA VAL A 267 4.81 -17.32 6.13
C VAL A 267 3.75 -18.07 5.32
N THR A 268 2.46 -17.89 5.65
CA THR A 268 1.39 -18.72 5.07
C THR A 268 0.92 -18.22 3.72
N ASN A 269 1.02 -16.91 3.47
CA ASN A 269 0.55 -16.29 2.23
C ASN A 269 1.49 -15.17 1.76
N PRO A 270 2.75 -15.47 1.42
CA PRO A 270 3.68 -14.49 0.88
C PRO A 270 3.11 -13.85 -0.39
N SER A 271 3.25 -12.53 -0.51
CA SER A 271 2.67 -11.74 -1.60
C SER A 271 3.64 -10.61 -2.03
N PRO A 272 3.50 -10.09 -3.26
CA PRO A 272 4.31 -8.99 -3.78
C PRO A 272 4.25 -7.73 -2.92
N PHE A 273 3.12 -7.50 -2.26
CA PHE A 273 2.89 -6.37 -1.37
C PHE A 273 2.40 -6.86 -0.02
N MET A 274 3.32 -7.08 0.87
CA MET A 274 3.01 -7.30 2.28
C MET A 274 3.19 -6.01 3.05
N TYR A 275 2.27 -5.73 3.95
CA TYR A 275 2.31 -4.53 4.78
C TYR A 275 1.71 -4.75 6.16
N PHE A 276 2.27 -4.01 7.12
CA PHE A 276 1.74 -3.84 8.44
C PHE A 276 1.84 -2.37 8.82
N PHE A 277 0.74 -1.76 9.23
CA PHE A 277 0.71 -0.44 9.85
C PHE A 277 0.24 -0.57 11.28
N ASN A 278 1.03 -0.05 12.22
CA ASN A 278 0.68 0.07 13.62
C ASN A 278 0.31 1.54 13.92
N PHE A 279 -0.85 1.97 13.44
CA PHE A 279 -1.38 3.27 13.83
C PHE A 279 -1.74 3.28 15.32
N GLU A 280 -1.91 4.46 15.89
CA GLU A 280 -2.11 4.59 17.34
C GLU A 280 -3.42 3.94 17.82
N ASP A 281 -4.46 4.02 17.00
CA ASP A 281 -5.85 3.66 17.30
C ASP A 281 -6.31 2.37 16.59
N PHE A 282 -5.65 1.95 15.51
CA PHE A 282 -5.93 0.71 14.79
C PHE A 282 -4.69 0.21 14.04
N GLN A 283 -4.75 -1.03 13.57
CA GLN A 283 -3.70 -1.64 12.75
C GLN A 283 -4.26 -2.08 11.41
N ILE A 284 -3.40 -2.05 10.37
CA ILE A 284 -3.71 -2.63 9.06
C ILE A 284 -2.69 -3.71 8.75
N ILE A 285 -3.17 -4.92 8.42
CA ILE A 285 -2.35 -6.08 8.11
C ILE A 285 -2.78 -6.62 6.76
N GLY A 286 -1.87 -6.73 5.80
CA GLY A 286 -2.27 -7.21 4.47
C GLY A 286 -1.18 -7.90 3.68
N ALA A 287 -1.65 -8.69 2.70
CA ALA A 287 -0.85 -9.43 1.73
C ALA A 287 -1.48 -9.30 0.33
N SER A 288 -1.30 -8.13 -0.29
CA SER A 288 -1.90 -7.82 -1.58
C SER A 288 -1.11 -8.44 -2.74
N PRO A 289 -1.78 -9.06 -3.70
CA PRO A 289 -1.14 -9.58 -4.91
C PRO A 289 -0.98 -8.52 -6.01
N GLU A 290 -1.71 -7.39 -5.93
CA GLU A 290 -2.00 -6.57 -7.10
C GLU A 290 -1.59 -5.11 -6.93
N ILE A 291 -0.85 -4.58 -7.93
CA ILE A 291 -0.55 -3.15 -8.04
C ILE A 291 -1.86 -2.39 -8.30
N LEU A 292 -2.09 -1.29 -7.58
CA LEU A 292 -3.15 -0.36 -7.93
C LEU A 292 -2.68 0.58 -9.05
N VAL A 293 -1.72 1.45 -8.75
CA VAL A 293 -0.99 2.28 -9.72
C VAL A 293 0.43 2.48 -9.22
N ARG A 294 1.39 2.43 -10.13
CA ARG A 294 2.79 2.72 -9.87
C ARG A 294 3.31 3.80 -10.81
N LEU A 295 4.05 4.75 -10.27
CA LEU A 295 4.89 5.68 -11.05
C LEU A 295 6.35 5.41 -10.70
N ARG A 296 7.11 4.90 -11.65
CA ARG A 296 8.55 4.65 -11.51
C ARG A 296 9.25 4.90 -12.84
N ASP A 297 10.45 5.50 -12.79
CA ASP A 297 11.24 5.81 -13.99
C ASP A 297 10.41 6.55 -15.06
N ASN A 298 9.60 7.52 -14.60
CA ASN A 298 8.69 8.32 -15.46
C ASN A 298 7.65 7.48 -16.23
N LYS A 299 7.31 6.29 -15.75
CA LYS A 299 6.30 5.39 -16.35
C LYS A 299 5.19 5.10 -15.35
N ILE A 300 3.95 5.28 -15.81
CA ILE A 300 2.75 4.80 -15.10
C ILE A 300 2.59 3.32 -15.43
N THR A 301 2.32 2.52 -14.43
CA THR A 301 2.08 1.08 -14.58
C THR A 301 0.79 0.70 -13.88
N VAL A 302 -0.05 -0.05 -14.58
CA VAL A 302 -1.24 -0.75 -14.04
C VAL A 302 -1.11 -2.22 -14.46
N ARG A 303 -1.43 -3.13 -13.53
CA ARG A 303 -1.23 -4.55 -13.78
C ARG A 303 -2.47 -5.35 -13.41
N PRO A 304 -3.46 -5.46 -14.31
CA PRO A 304 -4.67 -6.23 -14.06
C PRO A 304 -4.36 -7.72 -13.92
N ILE A 305 -5.00 -8.34 -12.94
CA ILE A 305 -4.92 -9.76 -12.62
C ILE A 305 -6.35 -10.31 -12.65
N ALA A 306 -6.59 -11.35 -13.45
CA ALA A 306 -7.86 -12.05 -13.49
C ALA A 306 -7.67 -13.52 -13.82
N GLY A 307 -8.75 -14.28 -13.73
CA GLY A 307 -8.71 -15.72 -13.95
C GLY A 307 -7.93 -16.46 -12.86
N THR A 308 -8.41 -17.60 -12.44
CA THR A 308 -7.77 -18.34 -11.34
C THR A 308 -7.84 -19.85 -11.57
N ARG A 309 -6.70 -20.52 -11.33
CA ARG A 309 -6.64 -21.97 -11.18
C ARG A 309 -5.78 -22.34 -9.97
N PRO A 310 -6.03 -23.46 -9.32
CA PRO A 310 -5.18 -23.94 -8.23
C PRO A 310 -3.78 -24.30 -8.76
N ARG A 311 -2.81 -24.39 -7.84
CA ARG A 311 -1.50 -24.97 -8.14
C ARG A 311 -1.62 -26.48 -8.24
N GLY A 312 -0.88 -27.06 -9.17
CA GLY A 312 -0.75 -28.50 -9.31
C GLY A 312 0.20 -29.09 -8.26
N LYS A 313 0.05 -30.38 -8.00
CA LYS A 313 0.95 -31.15 -7.09
C LYS A 313 2.36 -31.30 -7.66
N ASN A 314 2.51 -31.17 -8.96
CA ASN A 314 3.76 -31.25 -9.70
C ASN A 314 3.75 -30.34 -10.94
N SER A 315 4.88 -30.22 -11.63
CA SER A 315 5.03 -29.36 -12.82
C SER A 315 4.12 -29.75 -13.99
N LYS A 316 3.79 -31.04 -14.15
CA LYS A 316 2.91 -31.52 -15.22
C LYS A 316 1.47 -31.05 -14.99
N GLU A 317 0.99 -31.16 -13.76
CA GLU A 317 -0.34 -30.70 -13.34
C GLU A 317 -0.44 -29.16 -13.34
N ASP A 318 0.61 -28.45 -12.90
CA ASP A 318 0.70 -26.99 -13.02
C ASP A 318 0.57 -26.53 -14.48
N ASN A 319 1.24 -27.21 -15.41
CA ASN A 319 1.16 -26.86 -16.83
C ASN A 319 -0.21 -27.21 -17.42
N PHE A 320 -0.86 -28.25 -16.94
CA PHE A 320 -2.23 -28.58 -17.34
C PHE A 320 -3.19 -27.46 -16.93
N PHE A 321 -3.18 -27.03 -15.65
CA PHE A 321 -4.03 -25.94 -15.16
C PHE A 321 -3.72 -24.60 -15.87
N ALA A 322 -2.47 -24.32 -16.17
CA ALA A 322 -2.10 -23.11 -16.91
C ALA A 322 -2.69 -23.11 -18.32
N LYS A 323 -2.61 -24.24 -19.04
CA LYS A 323 -3.21 -24.40 -20.37
C LYS A 323 -4.74 -24.36 -20.32
N ASP A 324 -5.35 -24.99 -19.33
CA ASP A 324 -6.80 -24.94 -19.09
C ASP A 324 -7.28 -23.50 -18.88
N LEU A 325 -6.59 -22.75 -18.03
CA LEU A 325 -6.90 -21.33 -17.77
C LEU A 325 -6.84 -20.48 -19.05
N LEU A 326 -5.82 -20.68 -19.90
CA LEU A 326 -5.65 -19.96 -21.17
C LEU A 326 -6.60 -20.42 -22.28
N ARG A 327 -7.39 -21.48 -22.09
CA ARG A 327 -8.43 -21.95 -23.02
C ARG A 327 -9.84 -21.57 -22.57
N ASP A 328 -10.00 -21.14 -21.32
CA ASP A 328 -11.30 -20.76 -20.76
C ASP A 328 -11.76 -19.42 -21.34
N LYS A 329 -12.73 -19.46 -22.24
CA LYS A 329 -13.27 -18.28 -22.95
C LYS A 329 -13.82 -17.23 -21.97
N LYS A 330 -14.43 -17.65 -20.86
CA LYS A 330 -14.98 -16.74 -19.86
C LYS A 330 -13.85 -15.98 -19.15
N GLU A 331 -12.84 -16.70 -18.66
CA GLU A 331 -11.70 -16.10 -17.96
C GLU A 331 -10.90 -15.17 -18.88
N LEU A 332 -10.72 -15.53 -20.16
CA LEU A 332 -10.08 -14.69 -21.16
C LEU A 332 -10.89 -13.42 -21.45
N SER A 333 -12.21 -13.52 -21.58
CA SER A 333 -13.08 -12.36 -21.82
C SER A 333 -13.09 -11.41 -20.64
N GLU A 334 -13.13 -11.92 -19.40
CA GLU A 334 -13.01 -11.12 -18.18
C GLU A 334 -11.65 -10.42 -18.12
N HIS A 335 -10.55 -11.14 -18.39
CA HIS A 335 -9.22 -10.56 -18.39
C HIS A 335 -9.06 -9.48 -19.47
N LEU A 336 -9.61 -9.68 -20.67
CA LEU A 336 -9.59 -8.68 -21.74
C LEU A 336 -10.31 -7.39 -21.33
N MET A 337 -11.47 -7.51 -20.69
CA MET A 337 -12.22 -6.36 -20.15
C MET A 337 -11.38 -5.58 -19.12
N LEU A 338 -10.72 -6.27 -18.18
CA LEU A 338 -9.88 -5.64 -17.17
C LEU A 338 -8.59 -5.05 -17.76
N LEU A 339 -8.03 -5.67 -18.79
CA LEU A 339 -6.89 -5.13 -19.54
C LEU A 339 -7.26 -3.80 -20.22
N ASP A 340 -8.42 -3.75 -20.86
CA ASP A 340 -8.94 -2.55 -21.52
C ASP A 340 -9.20 -1.44 -20.49
N LEU A 341 -9.78 -1.77 -19.34
CA LEU A 341 -9.95 -0.83 -18.24
C LEU A 341 -8.60 -0.30 -17.74
N GLY A 342 -7.59 -1.16 -17.60
CA GLY A 342 -6.23 -0.77 -17.21
C GLY A 342 -5.56 0.15 -18.26
N ARG A 343 -5.80 -0.08 -19.56
CA ARG A 343 -5.35 0.81 -20.63
C ARG A 343 -5.99 2.20 -20.52
N ASN A 344 -7.29 2.25 -20.29
CA ASN A 344 -8.01 3.50 -20.07
C ASN A 344 -7.50 4.25 -18.83
N ASP A 345 -7.33 3.55 -17.71
CA ASP A 345 -6.87 4.15 -16.45
C ASP A 345 -5.45 4.71 -16.58
N ALA A 346 -4.51 3.95 -17.13
CA ALA A 346 -3.17 4.45 -17.41
C ALA A 346 -3.17 5.59 -18.45
N GLY A 347 -4.06 5.51 -19.44
CA GLY A 347 -4.19 6.49 -20.53
C GLY A 347 -4.56 7.89 -20.05
N LYS A 348 -5.42 8.00 -19.02
CA LYS A 348 -5.87 9.28 -18.44
C LYS A 348 -4.71 10.18 -17.99
N VAL A 349 -3.57 9.60 -17.60
CA VAL A 349 -2.44 10.31 -16.99
C VAL A 349 -1.11 10.10 -17.70
N SER A 350 -1.15 9.44 -18.83
CA SER A 350 0.02 9.23 -19.70
C SER A 350 0.04 10.23 -20.88
N LYS A 351 1.18 10.38 -21.51
CA LYS A 351 1.29 11.09 -22.78
C LYS A 351 0.53 10.32 -23.86
N ILE A 352 -0.18 11.03 -24.73
CA ILE A 352 -0.94 10.46 -25.85
C ILE A 352 -0.02 9.58 -26.70
N GLY A 353 -0.52 8.43 -27.14
CA GLY A 353 0.21 7.48 -28.02
C GLY A 353 1.30 6.66 -27.30
N THR A 354 1.48 6.78 -25.98
CA THR A 354 2.56 6.07 -25.26
C THR A 354 2.12 4.83 -24.49
N ILE A 355 0.82 4.52 -24.47
CA ILE A 355 0.30 3.34 -23.81
C ILE A 355 0.74 2.08 -24.57
N LYS A 356 1.36 1.16 -23.83
CA LYS A 356 1.82 -0.14 -24.33
C LYS A 356 1.39 -1.24 -23.37
N VAL A 357 0.91 -2.35 -23.93
CA VAL A 357 0.76 -3.63 -23.21
C VAL A 357 2.11 -4.34 -23.36
N THR A 358 2.89 -4.37 -22.29
CA THR A 358 4.26 -4.93 -22.31
C THR A 358 4.28 -6.43 -21.99
N GLU A 359 3.26 -6.92 -21.28
CA GLU A 359 2.99 -8.33 -21.03
C GLU A 359 1.49 -8.54 -21.25
N SER A 360 1.10 -9.60 -21.96
CA SER A 360 -0.30 -9.87 -22.30
C SER A 360 -0.63 -11.33 -22.03
N PHE A 361 -1.67 -11.58 -21.25
CA PHE A 361 -2.18 -12.90 -20.92
C PHE A 361 -1.12 -13.89 -20.41
N MET A 362 -0.17 -13.40 -19.58
CA MET A 362 0.87 -14.23 -18.98
C MET A 362 0.33 -14.99 -17.77
N ILE A 363 0.74 -16.25 -17.61
CA ILE A 363 0.44 -17.00 -16.39
C ILE A 363 1.46 -16.69 -15.31
N GLU A 364 0.99 -16.15 -14.19
CA GLU A 364 1.79 -16.03 -12.97
C GLU A 364 1.37 -17.05 -11.93
N LYS A 365 2.37 -17.77 -11.41
CA LYS A 365 2.20 -18.82 -10.41
C LYS A 365 2.51 -18.26 -9.03
N TYR A 366 1.52 -18.20 -8.16
CA TYR A 366 1.65 -17.83 -6.75
C TYR A 366 1.75 -19.08 -5.86
N SER A 367 1.77 -18.93 -4.54
CA SER A 367 1.93 -20.06 -3.62
C SER A 367 0.81 -21.12 -3.73
N HIS A 368 -0.45 -20.68 -3.88
CA HIS A 368 -1.63 -21.54 -3.84
C HIS A 368 -2.45 -21.54 -5.13
N VAL A 369 -2.29 -20.53 -5.95
CA VAL A 369 -3.06 -20.31 -7.18
C VAL A 369 -2.17 -19.78 -8.29
N MET A 370 -2.68 -19.83 -9.53
CA MET A 370 -2.12 -19.12 -10.67
C MET A 370 -3.18 -18.21 -11.29
N HIS A 371 -2.73 -17.11 -11.88
CA HIS A 371 -3.60 -16.11 -12.51
C HIS A 371 -3.13 -15.75 -13.90
N ILE A 372 -4.04 -15.22 -14.72
CA ILE A 372 -3.71 -14.48 -15.94
C ILE A 372 -3.36 -13.04 -15.54
N VAL A 373 -2.23 -12.55 -16.03
CA VAL A 373 -1.72 -11.21 -15.74
C VAL A 373 -1.34 -10.52 -17.03
N SER A 374 -1.66 -9.24 -17.12
CA SER A 374 -1.15 -8.34 -18.16
C SER A 374 -0.51 -7.12 -17.54
N ASN A 375 0.41 -6.48 -18.26
CA ASN A 375 1.09 -5.28 -17.78
C ASN A 375 0.89 -4.13 -18.76
N VAL A 376 0.30 -3.06 -18.28
CA VAL A 376 0.06 -1.83 -19.06
C VAL A 376 0.98 -0.73 -18.55
N MET A 377 1.70 -0.12 -19.47
CA MET A 377 2.62 0.99 -19.17
C MET A 377 2.37 2.18 -20.09
N GLY A 378 2.54 3.39 -19.55
CA GLY A 378 2.52 4.62 -20.32
C GLY A 378 3.55 5.62 -19.79
N VAL A 379 4.02 6.53 -20.65
CA VAL A 379 4.93 7.61 -20.23
C VAL A 379 4.12 8.64 -19.45
N TYR A 380 4.49 8.88 -18.20
CA TYR A 380 3.81 9.81 -17.32
C TYR A 380 3.72 11.23 -17.92
N ASN A 381 2.54 11.79 -17.92
CA ASN A 381 2.30 13.17 -18.35
C ASN A 381 2.38 14.11 -17.12
N LYS A 382 3.46 14.90 -17.06
CA LYS A 382 3.75 15.83 -15.96
C LYS A 382 2.70 16.95 -15.75
N LYS A 383 1.72 17.10 -16.65
CA LYS A 383 0.57 18.01 -16.46
C LYS A 383 -0.38 17.53 -15.34
N PHE A 384 -0.35 16.24 -15.01
CA PHE A 384 -1.12 15.68 -13.92
C PHE A 384 -0.26 15.58 -12.66
N SER A 385 -0.85 15.82 -11.48
CA SER A 385 -0.18 15.55 -10.22
C SER A 385 -0.05 14.04 -9.95
N LYS A 386 0.85 13.64 -9.03
CA LYS A 386 1.00 12.23 -8.63
C LYS A 386 -0.28 11.71 -7.99
N PHE A 387 -0.98 12.54 -7.22
CA PHE A 387 -2.26 12.17 -6.63
C PHE A 387 -3.32 11.89 -7.71
N LYS A 388 -3.46 12.76 -8.71
CA LYS A 388 -4.34 12.49 -9.85
C LYS A 388 -3.95 11.21 -10.60
N SER A 389 -2.65 10.92 -10.67
CA SER A 389 -2.16 9.70 -11.31
C SER A 389 -2.54 8.44 -10.54
N LEU A 390 -2.54 8.49 -9.20
CA LEU A 390 -3.10 7.42 -8.38
C LEU A 390 -4.61 7.26 -8.63
N LEU A 391 -5.34 8.37 -8.61
CA LEU A 391 -6.80 8.37 -8.77
C LEU A 391 -7.27 7.88 -10.15
N ALA A 392 -6.44 7.97 -11.18
CA ALA A 392 -6.78 7.47 -12.51
C ALA A 392 -7.11 5.96 -12.52
N GLY A 393 -6.40 5.16 -11.71
CA GLY A 393 -6.69 3.72 -11.54
C GLY A 393 -7.54 3.39 -10.32
N PHE A 394 -8.00 4.37 -9.57
CA PHE A 394 -8.69 4.16 -8.29
C PHE A 394 -10.21 4.30 -8.41
N PRO A 395 -11.01 3.45 -7.70
CA PRO A 395 -10.59 2.15 -7.23
C PRO A 395 -10.32 1.20 -8.42
N ALA A 396 -9.58 0.12 -8.17
CA ALA A 396 -9.29 -0.85 -9.23
C ALA A 396 -10.57 -1.52 -9.75
N GLY A 397 -10.60 -1.81 -11.05
CA GLY A 397 -11.73 -2.49 -11.68
C GLY A 397 -11.96 -3.89 -11.14
N THR A 398 -10.87 -4.59 -10.79
CA THR A 398 -10.89 -5.94 -10.20
C THR A 398 -11.64 -6.04 -8.86
N VAL A 399 -11.90 -4.92 -8.20
CA VAL A 399 -12.65 -4.84 -6.92
C VAL A 399 -13.89 -3.94 -7.00
N SER A 400 -14.18 -3.33 -8.14
CA SER A 400 -15.36 -2.49 -8.37
C SER A 400 -16.24 -3.05 -9.47
N GLY A 401 -15.83 -2.98 -10.72
CA GLY A 401 -16.53 -3.48 -11.88
C GLY A 401 -16.42 -2.56 -13.09
N ALA A 402 -17.20 -2.86 -14.12
CA ALA A 402 -17.19 -2.15 -15.39
C ALA A 402 -18.63 -1.96 -15.93
N PRO A 403 -19.04 -0.75 -16.39
CA PRO A 403 -18.32 0.55 -16.28
C PRO A 403 -18.13 0.99 -14.84
N LYS A 404 -16.96 1.57 -14.52
CA LYS A 404 -16.48 1.78 -13.14
C LYS A 404 -17.45 2.60 -12.27
N ILE A 405 -17.92 3.75 -12.75
CA ILE A 405 -18.81 4.64 -11.97
C ILE A 405 -20.12 3.94 -11.66
N ARG A 406 -20.75 3.34 -12.68
CA ARG A 406 -22.03 2.64 -12.50
C ARG A 406 -21.89 1.44 -11.53
N ALA A 407 -20.82 0.69 -11.64
CA ALA A 407 -20.53 -0.40 -10.70
C ALA A 407 -20.41 0.12 -9.25
N MET A 408 -19.75 1.26 -9.02
CA MET A 408 -19.65 1.88 -7.70
C MET A 408 -21.00 2.36 -7.15
N GLU A 409 -21.86 2.90 -8.00
CA GLU A 409 -23.25 3.28 -7.61
C GLU A 409 -24.04 2.04 -7.16
N ILE A 410 -23.96 0.94 -7.90
CA ILE A 410 -24.61 -0.33 -7.57
C ILE A 410 -24.05 -0.92 -6.26
N ILE A 411 -22.74 -0.83 -6.06
CA ILE A 411 -22.10 -1.25 -4.80
C ILE A 411 -22.69 -0.47 -3.62
N ASP A 412 -22.78 0.85 -3.73
CA ASP A 412 -23.35 1.70 -2.66
C ASP A 412 -24.85 1.46 -2.43
N GLU A 413 -25.55 1.04 -3.47
CA GLU A 413 -26.98 0.66 -3.35
C GLU A 413 -27.18 -0.68 -2.64
N LEU A 414 -26.33 -1.67 -2.91
CA LEU A 414 -26.53 -3.05 -2.50
C LEU A 414 -25.82 -3.42 -1.20
N GLU A 415 -24.62 -2.89 -0.96
CA GLU A 415 -23.87 -3.16 0.27
C GLU A 415 -24.46 -2.40 1.46
N THR A 416 -24.23 -2.91 2.66
CA THR A 416 -24.86 -2.35 3.89
C THR A 416 -23.98 -1.34 4.57
N THR A 417 -22.65 -1.51 4.46
CA THR A 417 -21.65 -0.72 5.16
C THR A 417 -20.57 -0.26 4.20
N ARG A 418 -19.95 0.85 4.54
CA ARG A 418 -18.79 1.36 3.78
C ARG A 418 -17.65 0.36 3.79
N ARG A 419 -16.93 0.29 2.68
CA ARG A 419 -15.78 -0.62 2.49
C ARG A 419 -14.55 -0.20 3.28
N LYS A 420 -14.40 1.09 3.51
CA LYS A 420 -13.22 1.69 4.17
C LYS A 420 -11.91 1.21 3.55
N VAL A 421 -11.05 0.52 4.31
CA VAL A 421 -9.74 0.08 3.83
C VAL A 421 -9.84 -0.93 2.68
N TYR A 422 -10.83 -1.84 2.72
CA TYR A 422 -11.01 -2.85 1.67
C TYR A 422 -11.23 -2.20 0.30
N ALA A 423 -10.55 -2.72 -0.71
CA ALA A 423 -10.57 -2.21 -2.09
C ALA A 423 -10.03 -0.78 -2.26
N GLY A 424 -9.43 -0.21 -1.23
CA GLY A 424 -8.69 1.04 -1.27
C GLY A 424 -7.26 0.86 -1.79
N GLY A 425 -6.42 1.89 -1.62
CA GLY A 425 -5.00 1.89 -1.98
C GLY A 425 -4.10 1.98 -0.76
N ILE A 426 -3.03 1.20 -0.73
CA ILE A 426 -1.99 1.26 0.31
C ILE A 426 -0.63 1.41 -0.35
N GLY A 427 0.20 2.32 0.18
CA GLY A 427 1.52 2.50 -0.40
C GLY A 427 2.24 3.76 0.06
N TYR A 428 3.08 4.30 -0.80
CA TYR A 428 3.91 5.45 -0.49
C TYR A 428 4.15 6.36 -1.70
N PHE A 429 4.44 7.63 -1.41
CA PHE A 429 4.94 8.64 -2.33
C PHE A 429 6.34 9.04 -1.88
N SER A 430 7.31 8.84 -2.75
CA SER A 430 8.73 9.09 -2.47
C SER A 430 9.14 10.53 -2.80
N ALA A 431 10.13 11.05 -2.09
CA ALA A 431 10.64 12.41 -2.28
C ALA A 431 11.22 12.65 -3.67
N ASN A 432 11.66 11.63 -4.41
CA ASN A 432 12.08 11.75 -5.80
C ASN A 432 10.91 11.93 -6.80
N GLY A 433 9.66 11.87 -6.29
CA GLY A 433 8.42 12.03 -7.08
C GLY A 433 7.86 10.75 -7.67
N GLU A 434 8.38 9.60 -7.29
CA GLU A 434 7.82 8.29 -7.60
C GLU A 434 6.80 7.84 -6.55
N PHE A 435 5.92 6.93 -6.91
CA PHE A 435 5.02 6.27 -5.95
C PHE A 435 4.74 4.81 -6.33
N ASP A 436 4.42 4.03 -5.33
CA ASP A 436 4.03 2.63 -5.50
C ASP A 436 2.86 2.32 -4.55
N THR A 437 1.75 1.84 -5.12
CA THR A 437 0.54 1.54 -4.38
C THR A 437 -0.04 0.19 -4.81
N CYS A 438 -0.55 -0.55 -3.85
CA CYS A 438 -1.29 -1.78 -4.09
C CYS A 438 -2.75 -1.63 -3.69
N ILE A 439 -3.60 -2.53 -4.20
CA ILE A 439 -5.00 -2.63 -3.79
C ILE A 439 -5.05 -3.25 -2.39
N ALA A 440 -5.87 -2.70 -1.50
CA ALA A 440 -6.07 -3.28 -0.17
C ALA A 440 -6.95 -4.54 -0.26
N LEU A 441 -6.30 -5.65 -0.59
CA LEU A 441 -6.87 -7.00 -0.68
C LEU A 441 -6.20 -7.92 0.35
N ARG A 442 -6.90 -8.98 0.76
CA ARG A 442 -6.40 -9.92 1.78
C ARG A 442 -5.90 -9.16 3.00
N THR A 443 -6.75 -8.24 3.49
CA THR A 443 -6.39 -7.23 4.49
C THR A 443 -7.31 -7.34 5.70
N ALA A 444 -6.73 -7.27 6.88
CA ALA A 444 -7.43 -7.13 8.14
C ALA A 444 -7.15 -5.76 8.77
N VAL A 445 -8.14 -5.27 9.49
CA VAL A 445 -8.06 -4.01 10.27
C VAL A 445 -8.49 -4.29 11.70
#